data_98e19489ee42d16b51731d3edf7a0e4c
#
_entry.id   98e19489ee42d16b51731d3edf7a0e4c
#
_cell.length_a   1.000
_cell.length_b   1.000
_cell.length_c   1.000
_cell.angle_alpha   90.00
_cell.angle_beta   90.00
_cell.angle_gamma   90.00
#
_symmetry.space_group_name_H-M   'P 1'
#
loop_
_entity.id
_entity.type
_entity.pdbx_description
1 polymer ?
#
loop_
_entity_poly.entity_id
_entity_poly.type
_entity_poly.pdbx_seq_one_letter_code
_entity_poly.pdbx_strand_id
1 'polypeptide(L)'
;KVKDLMVIEKYSHVMHIVSEVEGILKNNADVWDLLKASFPAGTVTGAPKIRAMQIINDFEKDARGPYAGVYGSIDINGALNTAITIRTMIVKPSKDGKYNVSVQAGAGIVADSTPENEYQETINKAKGILKALSCLNK
;
A
#
# COMPACT_ATOMS: atom_id res chain seq x y z
N LYS A 1 -6.02 -19.61 -11.72
CA LYS A 1 -7.47 -19.46 -11.93
C LYS A 1 -7.91 -18.12 -11.40
N VAL A 2 -8.65 -17.36 -12.19
CA VAL A 2 -9.32 -16.13 -11.72
C VAL A 2 -10.63 -16.56 -11.08
N LYS A 3 -10.87 -16.18 -9.83
CA LYS A 3 -12.13 -16.40 -9.12
C LYS A 3 -13.09 -15.25 -9.38
N ASP A 4 -12.63 -14.04 -9.06
CA ASP A 4 -13.37 -12.82 -9.27
C ASP A 4 -12.57 -11.89 -10.19
N LEU A 5 -13.25 -11.22 -11.11
CA LEU A 5 -12.62 -10.32 -12.06
C LEU A 5 -13.27 -8.94 -12.00
N MET A 6 -12.47 -7.94 -11.65
CA MET A 6 -12.85 -6.52 -11.69
C MET A 6 -14.14 -6.19 -10.92
N VAL A 7 -14.33 -6.80 -9.76
CA VAL A 7 -15.47 -6.53 -8.86
C VAL A 7 -15.23 -5.17 -8.18
N ILE A 8 -16.29 -4.35 -8.11
CA ILE A 8 -16.22 -3.05 -7.46
C ILE A 8 -16.55 -3.22 -5.98
N GLU A 9 -15.56 -3.00 -5.12
CA GLU A 9 -15.72 -2.94 -3.68
C GLU A 9 -15.82 -1.48 -3.20
N LYS A 10 -16.88 -1.19 -2.44
CA LYS A 10 -17.14 0.14 -1.89
C LYS A 10 -16.82 0.19 -0.42
N TYR A 11 -15.94 1.08 -0.03
CA TYR A 11 -15.62 1.42 1.36
C TYR A 11 -16.10 2.85 1.67
N SER A 12 -16.13 3.22 2.94
CA SER A 12 -16.66 4.54 3.39
C SER A 12 -16.00 5.75 2.72
N HIS A 13 -14.76 5.65 2.28
CA HIS A 13 -13.97 6.77 1.73
C HIS A 13 -13.33 6.48 0.38
N VAL A 14 -13.38 5.25 -0.11
CA VAL A 14 -12.72 4.83 -1.36
C VAL A 14 -13.50 3.71 -2.03
N MET A 15 -13.34 3.59 -3.34
CA MET A 15 -13.78 2.43 -4.13
C MET A 15 -12.56 1.76 -4.71
N HIS A 16 -12.60 0.43 -4.80
CA HIS A 16 -11.56 -0.38 -5.42
C HIS A 16 -12.13 -1.29 -6.48
N ILE A 17 -11.35 -1.51 -7.53
CA ILE A 17 -11.58 -2.60 -8.47
C ILE A 17 -10.70 -3.75 -8.00
N VAL A 18 -11.34 -4.86 -7.63
CA VAL A 18 -10.68 -6.03 -7.05
C VAL A 18 -10.79 -7.22 -7.98
N SER A 19 -9.73 -7.99 -8.07
CA SER A 19 -9.73 -9.29 -8.73
C SER A 19 -9.08 -10.33 -7.80
N GLU A 20 -9.71 -11.51 -7.69
CA GLU A 20 -9.15 -12.62 -6.92
C GLU A 20 -8.55 -13.66 -7.86
N VAL A 21 -7.29 -13.99 -7.62
CA VAL A 21 -6.53 -14.96 -8.42
C VAL A 21 -5.95 -16.04 -7.51
N GLU A 22 -6.18 -17.29 -7.88
CA GLU A 22 -5.58 -18.45 -7.23
C GLU A 22 -4.55 -19.14 -8.12
N GLY A 23 -3.52 -19.66 -7.50
CA GLY A 23 -2.50 -20.49 -8.15
C GLY A 23 -1.98 -21.59 -7.24
N ILE A 24 -1.28 -22.53 -7.83
CA ILE A 24 -0.58 -23.60 -7.10
C ILE A 24 0.89 -23.28 -7.14
N LEU A 25 1.54 -23.28 -5.97
CA LEU A 25 2.99 -23.10 -5.88
C LEU A 25 3.70 -24.26 -6.60
N LYS A 26 4.80 -23.95 -7.28
CA LYS A 26 5.66 -24.98 -7.88
C LYS A 26 6.28 -25.84 -6.78
N ASN A 27 6.54 -27.11 -7.08
CA ASN A 27 7.02 -28.11 -6.11
C ASN A 27 8.31 -27.74 -5.36
N ASN A 28 9.11 -26.84 -5.92
CA ASN A 28 10.40 -26.40 -5.37
C ASN A 28 10.38 -24.94 -4.87
N ALA A 29 9.19 -24.34 -4.73
CA ALA A 29 9.03 -22.99 -4.24
C ALA A 29 8.34 -22.97 -2.88
N ASP A 30 8.73 -22.05 -2.03
CA ASP A 30 8.15 -21.82 -0.72
C ASP A 30 7.42 -20.45 -0.63
N VAL A 31 6.88 -20.14 0.53
CA VAL A 31 6.15 -18.89 0.79
C VAL A 31 7.05 -17.67 0.67
N TRP A 32 8.34 -17.81 0.95
CA TRP A 32 9.31 -16.73 0.80
C TRP A 32 9.61 -16.44 -0.66
N ASP A 33 9.63 -17.45 -1.51
CA ASP A 33 9.78 -17.28 -2.95
C ASP A 33 8.56 -16.58 -3.54
N LEU A 34 7.36 -16.92 -3.04
CA LEU A 34 6.13 -16.22 -3.41
C LEU A 34 6.19 -14.75 -3.00
N LEU A 35 6.61 -14.46 -1.77
CA LEU A 35 6.75 -13.08 -1.30
C LEU A 35 7.78 -12.30 -2.13
N LYS A 36 8.96 -12.85 -2.40
CA LYS A 36 9.98 -12.23 -3.26
C LYS A 36 9.47 -11.93 -4.67
N ALA A 37 8.69 -12.85 -5.24
CA ALA A 37 8.15 -12.68 -6.60
C ALA A 37 7.04 -11.62 -6.68
N SER A 38 6.29 -11.43 -5.62
CA SER A 38 5.16 -10.48 -5.55
C SER A 38 5.55 -9.09 -5.04
N PHE A 39 6.61 -8.98 -4.25
CA PHE A 39 7.08 -7.72 -3.65
C PHE A 39 8.07 -6.96 -4.56
N PRO A 40 8.04 -5.64 -4.56
CA PRO A 40 6.99 -4.76 -4.03
C PRO A 40 5.73 -4.79 -4.92
N ALA A 41 4.56 -4.51 -4.31
CA ALA A 41 3.29 -4.55 -5.02
C ALA A 41 3.22 -3.53 -6.15
N GLY A 42 2.69 -3.95 -7.31
CA GLY A 42 2.60 -3.10 -8.51
C GLY A 42 1.76 -1.83 -8.31
N THR A 43 0.72 -1.91 -7.49
CA THR A 43 -0.18 -0.78 -7.18
C THR A 43 0.51 0.37 -6.44
N VAL A 44 1.65 0.12 -5.79
CA VAL A 44 2.44 1.14 -5.07
C VAL A 44 3.78 1.45 -5.73
N THR A 45 4.09 0.80 -6.82
CA THR A 45 5.30 1.04 -7.63
C THR A 45 4.97 1.56 -9.02
N GLY A 46 4.05 0.93 -9.73
CA GLY A 46 3.68 1.27 -11.10
C GLY A 46 4.12 0.23 -12.13
N ALA A 47 3.84 0.51 -13.39
CA ALA A 47 4.16 -0.36 -14.52
C ALA A 47 4.74 0.48 -15.68
N PRO A 48 5.83 0.01 -16.35
CA PRO A 48 6.66 -1.16 -16.02
C PRO A 48 7.41 -0.98 -14.69
N LYS A 49 7.39 -2.00 -13.82
CA LYS A 49 7.80 -1.91 -12.41
C LYS A 49 9.20 -1.29 -12.21
N ILE A 50 10.20 -1.78 -12.93
CA ILE A 50 11.59 -1.33 -12.76
C ILE A 50 11.72 0.16 -13.08
N ARG A 51 11.16 0.59 -14.21
CA ARG A 51 11.22 2.01 -14.62
C ARG A 51 10.46 2.91 -13.66
N ALA A 52 9.29 2.48 -13.21
CA ALA A 52 8.51 3.22 -12.22
C ALA A 52 9.27 3.38 -10.91
N MET A 53 9.93 2.34 -10.41
CA MET A 53 10.75 2.40 -9.19
C MET A 53 11.97 3.34 -9.35
N GLN A 54 12.60 3.39 -10.53
CA GLN A 54 13.66 4.35 -10.82
C GLN A 54 13.13 5.79 -10.72
N ILE A 55 11.99 6.06 -11.36
CA ILE A 55 11.36 7.40 -11.33
C ILE A 55 11.02 7.79 -9.89
N ILE A 56 10.43 6.88 -9.12
CA ILE A 56 10.11 7.11 -7.70
C ILE A 56 11.37 7.48 -6.92
N ASN A 57 12.46 6.74 -7.11
CA ASN A 57 13.74 7.03 -6.44
C ASN A 57 14.31 8.40 -6.79
N ASP A 58 14.11 8.86 -8.03
CA ASP A 58 14.63 10.15 -8.49
C ASP A 58 13.80 11.33 -7.94
N PHE A 59 12.51 11.14 -7.72
CA PHE A 59 11.57 12.20 -7.33
C PHE A 59 11.21 12.24 -5.85
N GLU A 60 11.10 11.10 -5.18
CA GLU A 60 10.79 11.07 -3.75
C GLU A 60 12.06 11.37 -2.94
N LYS A 61 12.05 12.52 -2.24
CA LYS A 61 13.18 12.94 -1.40
C LYS A 61 13.28 12.20 -0.09
N ASP A 62 12.14 11.79 0.45
CA ASP A 62 12.03 11.11 1.73
C ASP A 62 11.87 9.61 1.54
N ALA A 63 12.52 8.82 2.40
CA ALA A 63 12.33 7.37 2.41
C ALA A 63 10.90 7.01 2.79
N ARG A 64 10.30 6.06 2.09
CA ARG A 64 8.93 5.60 2.35
C ARG A 64 8.77 4.91 3.70
N GLY A 65 9.85 4.38 4.27
CA GLY A 65 9.78 3.62 5.49
C GLY A 65 8.84 2.42 5.36
N PRO A 66 7.88 2.21 6.29
CA PRO A 66 6.90 1.15 6.18
C PRO A 66 5.88 1.31 5.05
N TYR A 67 5.65 2.54 4.54
CA TYR A 67 4.69 2.80 3.47
C TYR A 67 5.06 2.04 2.19
N ALA A 68 4.08 1.44 1.55
CA ALA A 68 4.24 0.59 0.37
C ALA A 68 5.03 -0.71 0.61
N GLY A 69 5.38 -0.99 1.86
CA GLY A 69 5.93 -2.26 2.29
C GLY A 69 4.86 -3.34 2.41
N VAL A 70 5.20 -4.40 3.11
CA VAL A 70 4.30 -5.51 3.41
C VAL A 70 4.27 -5.75 4.92
N TYR A 71 3.10 -6.04 5.44
CA TYR A 71 2.94 -6.51 6.81
C TYR A 71 2.05 -7.74 6.85
N GLY A 72 2.21 -8.57 7.86
CA GLY A 72 1.40 -9.77 7.98
C GLY A 72 1.98 -10.78 8.96
N SER A 73 1.56 -12.02 8.82
CA SER A 73 1.97 -13.12 9.67
C SER A 73 2.35 -14.35 8.85
N ILE A 74 3.30 -15.09 9.39
CA ILE A 74 3.60 -16.47 8.97
C ILE A 74 3.33 -17.36 10.17
N ASP A 75 2.55 -18.41 9.97
CA ASP A 75 2.34 -19.40 11.01
C ASP A 75 3.41 -20.50 10.97
N ILE A 76 3.41 -21.35 11.98
CA ILE A 76 4.36 -22.47 12.10
C ILE A 76 4.16 -23.55 11.02
N ASN A 77 3.01 -23.59 10.36
CA ASN A 77 2.71 -24.50 9.25
C ASN A 77 3.12 -23.92 7.90
N GLY A 78 3.69 -22.70 7.90
CA GLY A 78 4.16 -22.00 6.70
C GLY A 78 3.06 -21.25 5.95
N ALA A 79 1.86 -21.08 6.49
CA ALA A 79 0.86 -20.22 5.87
C ALA A 79 1.27 -18.75 6.02
N LEU A 80 1.29 -18.03 4.90
CA LEU A 80 1.65 -16.63 4.82
C LEU A 80 0.40 -15.79 4.53
N ASN A 81 0.09 -14.84 5.41
CA ASN A 81 -0.98 -13.87 5.21
C ASN A 81 -0.40 -12.46 5.28
N THR A 82 -0.44 -11.73 4.18
CA THR A 82 0.17 -10.41 4.08
C THR A 82 -0.71 -9.40 3.37
N ALA A 83 -0.51 -8.14 3.71
CA ALA A 83 -1.15 -7.01 3.06
C ALA A 83 -0.13 -5.89 2.76
N ILE A 84 -0.45 -5.03 1.80
CA ILE A 84 0.36 -3.85 1.50
C ILE A 84 0.19 -2.84 2.63
N THR A 85 1.29 -2.24 3.09
CA THR A 85 1.26 -1.19 4.10
C THR A 85 0.82 0.14 3.47
N ILE A 86 -0.48 0.27 3.29
CA ILE A 86 -1.17 1.50 2.87
C ILE A 86 -2.27 1.84 3.88
N ARG A 87 -2.81 3.04 3.84
CA ARG A 87 -3.85 3.49 4.78
C ARG A 87 -3.43 3.30 6.25
N THR A 88 -2.15 3.41 6.51
CA THR A 88 -1.53 3.13 7.80
C THR A 88 -0.95 4.41 8.38
N MET A 89 -1.14 4.59 9.68
CA MET A 89 -0.56 5.64 10.48
C MET A 89 0.62 5.07 11.28
N ILE A 90 1.73 5.80 11.28
CA ILE A 90 2.90 5.45 12.08
C ILE A 90 2.96 6.41 13.27
N VAL A 91 2.97 5.85 14.47
CA VAL A 91 3.04 6.61 15.72
C VAL A 91 4.36 6.28 16.42
N LYS A 92 5.17 7.30 16.69
CA LYS A 92 6.46 7.15 17.36
C LYS A 92 6.51 8.06 18.59
N PRO A 93 7.00 7.60 19.75
CA PRO A 93 7.20 8.47 20.91
C PRO A 93 8.21 9.56 20.58
N SER A 94 7.95 10.78 21.05
CA SER A 94 8.86 11.91 20.98
C SER A 94 9.55 12.16 22.32
N LYS A 95 10.70 12.87 22.30
CA LYS A 95 11.49 13.15 23.50
C LYS A 95 10.77 14.07 24.50
N ASP A 96 9.76 14.80 24.07
CA ASP A 96 8.96 15.73 24.90
C ASP A 96 7.73 15.07 25.55
N GLY A 97 7.66 13.73 25.54
CA GLY A 97 6.54 12.97 26.09
C GLY A 97 5.31 12.92 25.19
N LYS A 98 5.40 13.47 23.98
CA LYS A 98 4.34 13.43 22.95
C LYS A 98 4.58 12.30 21.97
N TYR A 99 3.76 12.26 20.95
CA TYR A 99 3.89 11.33 19.84
C TYR A 99 4.02 12.07 18.50
N ASN A 100 4.99 11.63 17.71
CA ASN A 100 5.07 12.01 16.30
C ASN A 100 4.20 11.06 15.49
N VAL A 101 3.29 11.60 14.73
CA VAL A 101 2.39 10.85 13.87
C VAL A 101 2.70 11.17 12.42
N SER A 102 2.92 10.15 11.62
CA SER A 102 3.12 10.29 10.18
C SER A 102 2.12 9.44 9.40
N VAL A 103 1.62 10.00 8.31
CA VAL A 103 0.73 9.37 7.35
C VAL A 103 1.30 9.61 5.96
N GLN A 104 1.33 8.56 5.15
CA GLN A 104 1.78 8.66 3.76
C GLN A 104 0.70 8.11 2.84
N ALA A 105 0.45 8.82 1.74
CA ALA A 105 -0.49 8.44 0.70
C ALA A 105 0.10 8.76 -0.67
N GLY A 106 -0.29 8.01 -1.68
CA GLY A 106 0.12 8.21 -3.06
C GLY A 106 -1.01 7.91 -4.04
N ALA A 107 -0.89 8.41 -5.25
CA ALA A 107 -1.78 8.12 -6.37
C ALA A 107 -1.01 7.45 -7.51
N GLY A 108 -1.71 6.68 -8.33
CA GLY A 108 -1.14 6.07 -9.53
C GLY A 108 -1.18 7.06 -10.68
N ILE A 109 -0.07 7.23 -11.39
CA ILE A 109 0.00 8.10 -12.55
C ILE A 109 -0.20 7.28 -13.82
N VAL A 110 -1.14 7.72 -14.64
CA VAL A 110 -1.46 7.13 -15.96
C VAL A 110 -1.48 8.23 -17.03
N ALA A 111 -1.64 7.85 -18.31
CA ALA A 111 -1.58 8.81 -19.41
C ALA A 111 -2.62 9.95 -19.32
N ASP A 112 -3.80 9.64 -18.77
CA ASP A 112 -4.89 10.61 -18.62
C ASP A 112 -4.86 11.37 -17.28
N SER A 113 -3.84 11.13 -16.44
CA SER A 113 -3.69 11.80 -15.13
C SER A 113 -3.44 13.29 -15.31
N THR A 114 -4.07 14.10 -14.47
CA THR A 114 -3.75 15.53 -14.31
C THR A 114 -3.17 15.77 -12.93
N PRO A 115 -2.16 16.64 -12.77
CA PRO A 115 -1.50 16.89 -11.50
C PRO A 115 -2.48 17.23 -10.36
N GLU A 116 -3.48 18.04 -10.64
CA GLU A 116 -4.47 18.49 -9.68
C GLU A 116 -5.34 17.36 -9.17
N ASN A 117 -5.80 16.48 -10.06
CA ASN A 117 -6.64 15.34 -9.71
C ASN A 117 -5.86 14.31 -8.89
N GLU A 118 -4.63 14.00 -9.29
CA GLU A 118 -3.77 13.05 -8.56
C GLU A 118 -3.40 13.59 -7.17
N TYR A 119 -3.09 14.87 -7.07
CA TYR A 119 -2.87 15.50 -5.77
C TYR A 119 -4.12 15.41 -4.88
N GLN A 120 -5.30 15.75 -5.43
CA GLN A 120 -6.56 15.65 -4.68
C GLN A 120 -6.86 14.20 -4.27
N GLU A 121 -6.50 13.22 -5.08
CA GLU A 121 -6.63 11.81 -4.73
C GLU A 121 -5.75 11.45 -3.52
N THR A 122 -4.50 11.90 -3.47
CA THR A 122 -3.63 11.67 -2.30
C THR A 122 -4.25 12.22 -1.02
N ILE A 123 -4.80 13.44 -1.07
CA ILE A 123 -5.49 14.07 0.06
C ILE A 123 -6.72 13.23 0.48
N ASN A 124 -7.53 12.80 -0.48
CA ASN A 124 -8.71 11.99 -0.20
C ASN A 124 -8.34 10.65 0.45
N LYS A 125 -7.25 10.01 0.00
CA LYS A 125 -6.71 8.78 0.57
C LYS A 125 -6.22 8.95 2.02
N ALA A 126 -5.73 10.12 2.40
CA ALA A 126 -5.29 10.43 3.76
C ALA A 126 -6.44 10.82 4.71
N LYS A 127 -7.56 11.31 4.18
CA LYS A 127 -8.67 11.88 4.98
C LYS A 127 -9.20 10.95 6.07
N GLY A 128 -9.35 9.65 5.80
CA GLY A 128 -9.86 8.70 6.77
C GLY A 128 -8.99 8.62 8.03
N ILE A 129 -7.67 8.59 7.84
CA ILE A 129 -6.70 8.53 8.93
C ILE A 129 -6.64 9.85 9.68
N LEU A 130 -6.62 10.97 8.95
CA LEU A 130 -6.62 12.31 9.55
C LEU A 130 -7.88 12.57 10.39
N LYS A 131 -9.03 12.07 9.92
CA LYS A 131 -10.27 12.13 10.69
C LYS A 131 -10.19 11.33 12.00
N ALA A 132 -9.59 10.15 11.97
CA ALA A 132 -9.37 9.35 13.18
C ALA A 132 -8.49 10.11 14.21
N LEU A 133 -7.43 10.78 13.75
CA LEU A 133 -6.58 11.62 14.61
C LEU A 133 -7.34 12.78 15.24
N SER A 134 -8.24 13.43 14.50
CA SER A 134 -9.03 14.55 15.03
C SER A 134 -9.98 14.15 16.15
N CYS A 135 -10.35 12.87 16.25
CA CYS A 135 -11.18 12.35 17.35
C CYS A 135 -10.40 12.19 18.67
N LEU A 136 -9.07 12.16 18.62
CA LEU A 136 -8.22 12.03 19.81
C LEU A 136 -7.98 13.36 20.53
N ASN A 137 -8.29 14.49 19.89
CA ASN A 137 -8.12 15.83 20.43
C ASN A 137 -9.40 16.38 21.07
N LYS A 138 -10.36 15.52 21.36
CA LYS A 138 -11.56 15.82 22.14
C LYS A 138 -11.42 15.18 23.51
#